data_8861a411fe1790ebb8a9de9b94207b80
#
_entry.id   8861a411fe1790ebb8a9de9b94207b80
#
_cell.length_a   1.000
_cell.length_b   1.000
_cell.length_c   1.000
_cell.angle_alpha   90.00
_cell.angle_beta   90.00
_cell.angle_gamma   90.00
#
_symmetry.space_group_name_H-M   'P 1'
#
loop_
_entity.id
_entity.type
_entity.pdbx_description
1 polymer ?
#
loop_
_entity_poly.entity_id
_entity_poly.type
_entity_poly.pdbx_seq_one_letter_code
_entity_poly.pdbx_strand_id
1 'polypeptide(L)'
;MNNLKHPEAPSSANEIPQNIRKPINRAFGLTLKWSACAIGACVLLYAVVAISMSMNSPKVSFDPIKRFRESLPVAKSPDQLAWPAYRDALVEMGLGWDDPKRKSEGVIAATTAMLPSDKQWPVASEWIAAHQPEIAALCAASKRPMLGFPVGTPISDADAALFGKDSQRTGIFIRKIVDNSDVTVVPFISVLLPHLTQISTASHLIATDMLLAVDQGNGERATRDAEAMMAISIHVQESRIVVGDLRGIKLRLLATNNIVMALEWKPNIFTDAQLKRLQMAMYLVPPDLERPDFKTSRWMFEDAVQRFYTDDGHGDGRFAPQWNQIETVAFMENNSAGRFDGRKEGAITQFDLFASFLSQPFACYAIAGRKEALDHYDASMKQLTGEPNDSLSDAVKALAIADEEFVKSINAHGSRYFLEGILMPNFSKFMLDWKLDQARRDACATAIAAELYHRANKKWPESAADLAPLCNSKAPQDPWNGKPILMETDVNGFRMWSVGMNGVDDHGNLAQSKKLSDDSDSEDWIWLAPRGNLARWETKN
;
A
#
# COMPACT_ATOMS: atom_id res chain seq x y z
N MET A 1 33.36 24.31 87.77
CA MET A 1 34.77 24.52 87.35
C MET A 1 34.80 24.49 85.84
N ASN A 2 35.43 25.52 85.29
CA ASN A 2 35.80 25.77 83.89
C ASN A 2 34.75 26.19 82.89
N ASN A 3 34.61 27.50 82.79
CA ASN A 3 34.19 28.28 81.66
C ASN A 3 35.04 28.01 80.39
N LEU A 4 34.46 27.70 79.29
CA LEU A 4 35.07 27.90 77.99
C LEU A 4 34.21 28.92 77.23
N LYS A 5 34.76 30.09 77.01
CA LYS A 5 34.29 31.19 76.19
C LYS A 5 34.36 30.78 74.73
N HIS A 6 33.26 30.91 74.00
CA HIS A 6 33.24 30.88 72.52
C HIS A 6 33.81 32.19 71.97
N PRO A 7 34.69 32.17 70.98
CA PRO A 7 35.10 33.36 70.26
C PRO A 7 33.99 33.89 69.36
N GLU A 8 33.74 35.18 69.44
CA GLU A 8 32.88 35.94 68.56
C GLU A 8 33.44 35.91 67.14
N ALA A 9 32.57 35.58 66.20
CA ALA A 9 32.84 35.67 64.77
C ALA A 9 32.91 37.12 64.29
N PRO A 10 33.87 37.51 63.45
CA PRO A 10 33.97 38.89 62.98
C PRO A 10 32.83 39.21 62.02
N SER A 11 31.97 40.12 62.42
CA SER A 11 31.00 40.81 61.57
C SER A 11 31.79 41.78 60.67
N SER A 12 32.07 41.31 59.42
CA SER A 12 32.47 42.23 58.36
C SER A 12 31.55 41.92 57.11
N ALA A 13 30.29 42.30 57.21
CA ALA A 13 29.54 42.58 56.05
C ALA A 13 30.10 43.83 55.39
N ASN A 14 30.83 43.70 54.30
CA ASN A 14 31.21 44.80 53.41
C ASN A 14 29.96 45.51 52.93
N GLU A 15 29.50 46.50 53.65
CA GLU A 15 28.45 47.40 53.19
C GLU A 15 29.01 48.23 52.04
N ILE A 16 28.56 47.98 50.81
CA ILE A 16 28.87 48.84 49.68
C ILE A 16 28.37 50.23 49.98
N PRO A 17 29.24 51.26 49.85
CA PRO A 17 28.91 52.65 50.20
C PRO A 17 27.64 53.10 49.44
N GLN A 18 26.75 53.80 50.12
CA GLN A 18 25.45 54.25 49.56
C GLN A 18 25.60 55.09 48.30
N ASN A 19 26.71 55.80 48.12
CA ASN A 19 27.02 56.60 46.92
C ASN A 19 27.24 55.73 45.65
N ILE A 20 27.67 54.48 45.83
CA ILE A 20 27.89 53.55 44.68
C ILE A 20 26.62 52.73 44.44
N ARG A 21 25.80 52.45 45.44
CA ARG A 21 24.52 51.73 45.25
C ARG A 21 23.49 52.50 44.41
N LYS A 22 23.42 53.84 44.58
CA LYS A 22 22.43 54.64 43.79
C LYS A 22 22.66 54.62 42.28
N PRO A 23 23.85 54.80 41.71
CA PRO A 23 24.09 54.75 40.29
C PRO A 23 23.96 53.31 39.72
N ILE A 24 24.40 52.27 40.47
CA ILE A 24 24.26 50.87 40.06
C ILE A 24 22.80 50.45 39.98
N ASN A 25 21.98 50.79 40.99
CA ASN A 25 20.54 50.50 40.96
C ASN A 25 19.80 51.29 39.86
N ARG A 26 20.27 52.49 39.52
CA ARG A 26 19.70 53.30 38.45
C ARG A 26 20.09 52.74 37.07
N ALA A 27 21.32 52.29 36.89
CA ALA A 27 21.78 51.64 35.68
C ALA A 27 21.08 50.29 35.50
N PHE A 28 20.96 49.46 36.57
CA PHE A 28 20.23 48.19 36.55
C PHE A 28 18.75 48.36 36.25
N GLY A 29 18.11 49.38 36.85
CA GLY A 29 16.72 49.71 36.57
C GLY A 29 16.50 50.23 35.14
N LEU A 30 17.48 50.92 34.55
CA LEU A 30 17.42 51.38 33.16
C LEU A 30 17.58 50.19 32.17
N THR A 31 18.57 49.31 32.42
CA THR A 31 18.78 48.10 31.62
C THR A 31 17.56 47.17 31.68
N LEU A 32 16.97 46.97 32.86
CA LEU A 32 15.76 46.15 33.03
C LEU A 32 14.56 46.74 32.23
N LYS A 33 14.38 48.09 32.24
CA LYS A 33 13.33 48.76 31.46
C LYS A 33 13.58 48.64 29.95
N TRP A 34 14.80 48.81 29.49
CA TRP A 34 15.13 48.65 28.09
C TRP A 34 14.98 47.20 27.63
N SER A 35 15.38 46.23 28.45
CA SER A 35 15.16 44.81 28.17
C SER A 35 13.67 44.47 28.12
N ALA A 36 12.84 44.98 29.05
CA ALA A 36 11.39 44.79 29.03
C ALA A 36 10.74 45.44 27.79
N CYS A 37 11.18 46.65 27.38
CA CYS A 37 10.70 47.28 26.15
C CYS A 37 11.12 46.49 24.90
N ALA A 38 12.35 45.98 24.84
CA ALA A 38 12.83 45.17 23.73
C ALA A 38 12.06 43.85 23.63
N ILE A 39 11.82 43.16 24.77
CA ILE A 39 10.99 41.94 24.79
C ILE A 39 9.55 42.25 24.36
N GLY A 40 8.97 43.34 24.88
CA GLY A 40 7.64 43.78 24.47
C GLY A 40 7.52 44.09 22.98
N ALA A 41 8.54 44.75 22.41
CA ALA A 41 8.61 45.01 20.97
C ALA A 41 8.74 43.71 20.14
N CYS A 42 9.56 42.76 20.60
CA CYS A 42 9.68 41.45 19.95
C CYS A 42 8.36 40.65 19.98
N VAL A 43 7.68 40.65 21.14
CA VAL A 43 6.38 39.99 21.30
C VAL A 43 5.33 40.65 20.41
N LEU A 44 5.30 41.99 20.34
CA LEU A 44 4.38 42.70 19.44
C LEU A 44 4.66 42.43 17.98
N LEU A 45 5.93 42.45 17.55
CA LEU A 45 6.34 42.11 16.20
C LEU A 45 5.95 40.66 15.85
N TYR A 46 6.19 39.75 16.77
CA TYR A 46 5.81 38.35 16.62
C TYR A 46 4.28 38.20 16.47
N ALA A 47 3.50 38.86 17.29
CA ALA A 47 2.04 38.86 17.21
C ALA A 47 1.54 39.45 15.86
N VAL A 48 2.13 40.56 15.40
CA VAL A 48 1.79 41.15 14.09
C VAL A 48 2.09 40.20 12.95
N VAL A 49 3.25 39.51 12.99
CA VAL A 49 3.60 38.50 12.00
C VAL A 49 2.61 37.32 12.05
N ALA A 50 2.28 36.81 13.23
CA ALA A 50 1.34 35.71 13.41
C ALA A 50 -0.08 36.07 12.90
N ILE A 51 -0.54 37.31 13.18
CA ILE A 51 -1.83 37.82 12.66
C ILE A 51 -1.78 37.92 11.12
N SER A 52 -0.72 38.52 10.56
CA SER A 52 -0.55 38.63 9.11
C SER A 52 -0.53 37.27 8.43
N MET A 53 0.11 36.27 9.04
CA MET A 53 0.12 34.91 8.52
C MET A 53 -1.25 34.23 8.61
N SER A 54 -2.00 34.45 9.69
CA SER A 54 -3.34 33.88 9.85
C SER A 54 -4.38 34.50 8.90
N MET A 55 -4.15 35.71 8.41
CA MET A 55 -4.99 36.37 7.40
C MET A 55 -4.77 35.81 5.98
N ASN A 56 -3.61 35.22 5.71
CA ASN A 56 -3.31 34.56 4.45
C ASN A 56 -3.52 33.05 4.56
N SER A 57 -4.77 32.63 4.43
CA SER A 57 -5.12 31.21 4.51
C SER A 57 -4.80 30.47 3.20
N PRO A 58 -4.42 29.17 3.29
CA PRO A 58 -4.34 28.30 2.14
C PRO A 58 -5.65 28.29 1.33
N LYS A 59 -5.53 28.24 0.02
CA LYS A 59 -6.68 28.20 -0.88
C LYS A 59 -6.65 26.94 -1.71
N VAL A 60 -7.74 26.19 -1.70
CA VAL A 60 -7.91 25.02 -2.57
C VAL A 60 -8.15 25.55 -3.99
N SER A 61 -7.19 25.36 -4.87
CA SER A 61 -7.19 25.87 -6.24
C SER A 61 -7.68 24.86 -7.28
N PHE A 62 -7.64 23.57 -6.95
CA PHE A 62 -8.16 22.50 -7.81
C PHE A 62 -8.86 21.40 -7.00
N ASP A 63 -9.80 20.71 -7.65
CA ASP A 63 -10.47 19.53 -7.10
C ASP A 63 -9.69 18.26 -7.51
N PRO A 64 -8.96 17.62 -6.58
CA PRO A 64 -8.16 16.44 -6.87
C PRO A 64 -9.01 15.22 -7.23
N ILE A 65 -10.21 15.10 -6.65
CA ILE A 65 -11.12 13.98 -6.92
C ILE A 65 -11.70 14.10 -8.33
N LYS A 66 -12.06 15.31 -8.75
CA LYS A 66 -12.50 15.57 -10.12
C LYS A 66 -11.39 15.21 -11.10
N ARG A 67 -10.16 15.70 -10.88
CA ARG A 67 -8.99 15.41 -11.71
C ARG A 67 -8.71 13.91 -11.79
N PHE A 68 -8.82 13.22 -10.67
CA PHE A 68 -8.67 11.77 -10.60
C PHE A 68 -9.76 11.06 -11.44
N ARG A 69 -11.03 11.39 -11.24
CA ARG A 69 -12.14 10.79 -12.01
C ARG A 69 -12.01 11.03 -13.52
N GLU A 70 -11.57 12.21 -13.93
CA GLU A 70 -11.33 12.53 -15.34
C GLU A 70 -10.16 11.74 -15.95
N SER A 71 -9.26 11.19 -15.11
CA SER A 71 -8.16 10.33 -15.55
C SER A 71 -8.54 8.87 -15.71
N LEU A 72 -9.67 8.44 -15.15
CA LEU A 72 -10.13 7.06 -15.25
C LEU A 72 -10.68 6.75 -16.65
N PRO A 73 -10.54 5.51 -17.11
CA PRO A 73 -11.13 5.09 -18.36
C PRO A 73 -12.66 5.28 -18.34
N VAL A 74 -13.23 5.67 -19.48
CA VAL A 74 -14.68 5.89 -19.62
C VAL A 74 -15.30 4.74 -20.39
N ALA A 75 -16.27 4.06 -19.77
CA ALA A 75 -17.04 3.00 -20.42
C ALA A 75 -17.95 3.59 -21.52
N LYS A 76 -18.03 2.91 -22.64
CA LYS A 76 -18.94 3.28 -23.75
C LYS A 76 -20.38 2.80 -23.51
N SER A 77 -20.55 1.77 -22.69
CA SER A 77 -21.84 1.16 -22.34
C SER A 77 -21.76 0.48 -20.96
N PRO A 78 -22.90 0.32 -20.25
CA PRO A 78 -22.93 -0.29 -18.92
C PRO A 78 -22.46 -1.74 -18.86
N ASP A 79 -22.57 -2.49 -19.94
CA ASP A 79 -22.13 -3.88 -20.05
C ASP A 79 -20.59 -4.03 -20.02
N GLN A 80 -19.86 -2.94 -20.24
CA GLN A 80 -18.41 -2.92 -20.09
C GLN A 80 -17.94 -2.86 -18.63
N LEU A 81 -18.82 -2.51 -17.68
CA LEU A 81 -18.49 -2.32 -16.27
C LEU A 81 -18.65 -3.62 -15.48
N ALA A 82 -17.60 -4.10 -14.85
CA ALA A 82 -17.60 -5.32 -14.05
C ALA A 82 -18.21 -5.12 -12.66
N TRP A 83 -18.04 -3.93 -12.05
CA TRP A 83 -18.44 -3.66 -10.68
C TRP A 83 -19.89 -4.00 -10.36
N PRO A 84 -20.90 -3.59 -11.15
CA PRO A 84 -22.28 -3.93 -10.84
C PRO A 84 -22.52 -5.44 -10.73
N ALA A 85 -21.91 -6.23 -11.61
CA ALA A 85 -22.07 -7.69 -11.59
C ALA A 85 -21.32 -8.35 -10.43
N TYR A 86 -20.13 -7.86 -10.06
CA TYR A 86 -19.44 -8.32 -8.84
C TYR A 86 -20.27 -8.04 -7.60
N ARG A 87 -20.77 -6.81 -7.46
CA ARG A 87 -21.61 -6.40 -6.34
C ARG A 87 -22.84 -7.31 -6.22
N ASP A 88 -23.58 -7.46 -7.30
CA ASP A 88 -24.84 -8.20 -7.32
C ASP A 88 -24.62 -9.67 -6.94
N ALA A 89 -23.60 -10.32 -7.49
CA ALA A 89 -23.25 -11.70 -7.13
C ALA A 89 -22.84 -11.83 -5.64
N LEU A 90 -22.07 -10.88 -5.10
CA LEU A 90 -21.69 -10.89 -3.69
C LEU A 90 -22.89 -10.66 -2.75
N VAL A 91 -23.83 -9.81 -3.15
CA VAL A 91 -25.09 -9.60 -2.39
C VAL A 91 -25.96 -10.84 -2.43
N GLU A 92 -26.12 -11.52 -3.57
CA GLU A 92 -26.87 -12.77 -3.72
C GLU A 92 -26.31 -13.90 -2.85
N MET A 93 -24.97 -13.96 -2.69
CA MET A 93 -24.30 -14.88 -1.76
C MET A 93 -24.47 -14.53 -0.27
N GLY A 94 -25.19 -13.45 0.07
CA GLY A 94 -25.36 -13.01 1.45
C GLY A 94 -24.13 -12.34 2.06
N LEU A 95 -23.26 -11.74 1.25
CA LEU A 95 -22.03 -11.06 1.70
C LEU A 95 -22.24 -9.57 1.98
N GLY A 96 -23.50 -9.07 1.89
CA GLY A 96 -23.86 -7.73 2.29
C GLY A 96 -23.48 -7.42 3.75
N TRP A 97 -23.09 -6.17 4.03
CA TRP A 97 -22.61 -5.79 5.37
C TRP A 97 -23.62 -6.08 6.48
N ASP A 98 -24.89 -5.84 6.20
CA ASP A 98 -26.00 -6.04 7.15
C ASP A 98 -26.60 -7.45 7.07
N ASP A 99 -26.11 -8.33 6.18
CA ASP A 99 -26.60 -9.69 6.03
C ASP A 99 -26.06 -10.58 7.17
N PRO A 100 -26.93 -11.24 7.97
CA PRO A 100 -26.50 -12.14 9.02
C PRO A 100 -25.71 -13.36 8.52
N LYS A 101 -25.93 -13.77 7.26
CA LYS A 101 -25.22 -14.90 6.63
C LYS A 101 -23.73 -14.62 6.47
N ARG A 102 -23.32 -13.37 6.37
CA ARG A 102 -21.92 -12.95 6.21
C ARG A 102 -20.98 -13.52 7.28
N LYS A 103 -21.49 -13.75 8.48
CA LYS A 103 -20.73 -14.30 9.62
C LYS A 103 -20.86 -15.81 9.75
N SER A 104 -21.49 -16.49 8.78
CA SER A 104 -21.59 -17.94 8.81
C SER A 104 -20.22 -18.60 8.68
N GLU A 105 -20.07 -19.78 9.27
CA GLU A 105 -18.83 -20.56 9.20
C GLU A 105 -18.44 -20.85 7.74
N GLY A 106 -19.42 -21.17 6.90
CA GLY A 106 -19.21 -21.42 5.47
C GLY A 106 -18.60 -20.23 4.73
N VAL A 107 -19.11 -19.01 4.97
CA VAL A 107 -18.54 -17.78 4.37
C VAL A 107 -17.11 -17.56 4.84
N ILE A 108 -16.86 -17.67 6.15
CA ILE A 108 -15.52 -17.48 6.71
C ILE A 108 -14.54 -18.49 6.11
N ALA A 109 -14.93 -19.76 6.05
CA ALA A 109 -14.13 -20.80 5.46
C ALA A 109 -13.87 -20.55 3.96
N ALA A 110 -14.91 -20.26 3.18
CA ALA A 110 -14.80 -20.08 1.73
C ALA A 110 -14.01 -18.83 1.32
N THR A 111 -13.98 -17.78 2.17
CA THR A 111 -13.23 -16.54 1.91
C THR A 111 -11.81 -16.54 2.47
N THR A 112 -11.44 -17.55 3.23
CA THR A 112 -10.08 -17.80 3.69
C THR A 112 -9.39 -18.67 2.64
N ALA A 113 -8.15 -18.34 2.26
CA ALA A 113 -7.38 -19.18 1.35
C ALA A 113 -7.12 -20.54 2.03
N MET A 114 -7.88 -21.57 1.67
CA MET A 114 -7.82 -22.90 2.27
C MET A 114 -7.31 -23.93 1.28
N LEU A 115 -6.59 -24.89 1.82
CA LEU A 115 -6.14 -26.07 1.08
C LEU A 115 -7.10 -27.25 1.33
N PRO A 116 -7.16 -28.21 0.41
CA PRO A 116 -7.93 -29.42 0.61
C PRO A 116 -7.55 -30.25 1.85
N SER A 117 -6.34 -30.06 2.39
CA SER A 117 -5.86 -30.66 3.65
C SER A 117 -6.32 -29.93 4.90
N ASP A 118 -6.87 -28.72 4.79
CA ASP A 118 -7.31 -27.93 5.94
C ASP A 118 -8.59 -28.51 6.57
N LYS A 119 -8.69 -28.43 7.90
CA LYS A 119 -9.85 -28.97 8.65
C LYS A 119 -11.19 -28.36 8.24
N GLN A 120 -11.20 -27.12 7.81
CA GLN A 120 -12.41 -26.40 7.38
C GLN A 120 -12.72 -26.56 5.89
N TRP A 121 -11.88 -27.28 5.14
CA TRP A 121 -12.11 -27.53 3.73
C TRP A 121 -13.48 -28.13 3.40
N PRO A 122 -14.00 -29.13 4.16
CA PRO A 122 -15.34 -29.66 3.87
C PRO A 122 -16.43 -28.58 3.94
N VAL A 123 -16.35 -27.68 4.94
CA VAL A 123 -17.31 -26.58 5.10
C VAL A 123 -17.17 -25.56 3.95
N ALA A 124 -15.95 -25.20 3.60
CA ALA A 124 -15.67 -24.28 2.49
C ALA A 124 -16.15 -24.86 1.14
N SER A 125 -15.82 -26.12 0.86
CA SER A 125 -16.16 -26.80 -0.39
C SER A 125 -17.66 -27.01 -0.56
N GLU A 126 -18.39 -27.34 0.51
CA GLU A 126 -19.85 -27.46 0.50
C GLU A 126 -20.50 -26.09 0.22
N TRP A 127 -20.03 -25.05 0.90
CA TRP A 127 -20.55 -23.69 0.69
C TRP A 127 -20.29 -23.20 -0.74
N ILE A 128 -19.09 -23.40 -1.27
CA ILE A 128 -18.75 -23.08 -2.67
C ILE A 128 -19.61 -23.86 -3.67
N ALA A 129 -19.82 -25.15 -3.41
CA ALA A 129 -20.68 -25.99 -4.28
C ALA A 129 -22.14 -25.51 -4.31
N ALA A 130 -22.64 -24.96 -3.20
CA ALA A 130 -23.98 -24.40 -3.11
C ALA A 130 -24.15 -23.04 -3.84
N HIS A 131 -23.03 -22.32 -4.11
CA HIS A 131 -23.06 -20.97 -4.72
C HIS A 131 -22.39 -20.94 -6.11
N GLN A 132 -22.43 -22.03 -6.84
CA GLN A 132 -21.83 -22.14 -8.19
C GLN A 132 -22.37 -21.11 -9.20
N PRO A 133 -23.69 -20.80 -9.23
CA PRO A 133 -24.21 -19.77 -10.14
C PRO A 133 -23.58 -18.40 -9.92
N GLU A 134 -23.45 -17.98 -8.67
CA GLU A 134 -22.91 -16.67 -8.30
C GLU A 134 -21.39 -16.60 -8.56
N ILE A 135 -20.66 -17.68 -8.31
CA ILE A 135 -19.23 -17.77 -8.67
C ILE A 135 -19.04 -17.70 -10.18
N ALA A 136 -19.90 -18.39 -10.95
CA ALA A 136 -19.88 -18.29 -12.39
C ALA A 136 -20.19 -16.86 -12.87
N ALA A 137 -21.08 -16.14 -12.18
CA ALA A 137 -21.35 -14.73 -12.46
C ALA A 137 -20.14 -13.83 -12.16
N LEU A 138 -19.39 -14.08 -11.06
CA LEU A 138 -18.12 -13.39 -10.78
C LEU A 138 -17.09 -13.63 -11.90
N CYS A 139 -16.94 -14.88 -12.35
CA CYS A 139 -16.05 -15.23 -13.46
C CYS A 139 -16.50 -14.61 -14.79
N ALA A 140 -17.80 -14.48 -15.03
CA ALA A 140 -18.32 -13.79 -16.22
C ALA A 140 -18.06 -12.27 -16.15
N ALA A 141 -18.24 -11.67 -14.98
CA ALA A 141 -17.95 -10.26 -14.74
C ALA A 141 -16.46 -9.92 -14.98
N SER A 142 -15.54 -10.82 -14.62
CA SER A 142 -14.10 -10.62 -14.81
C SER A 142 -13.68 -10.45 -16.28
N LYS A 143 -14.51 -10.92 -17.23
CA LYS A 143 -14.25 -10.76 -18.67
C LYS A 143 -14.63 -9.39 -19.23
N ARG A 144 -15.28 -8.53 -18.44
CA ARG A 144 -15.60 -7.17 -18.84
C ARG A 144 -14.32 -6.33 -18.86
N PRO A 145 -14.22 -5.34 -19.78
CA PRO A 145 -12.96 -4.62 -19.97
C PRO A 145 -12.59 -3.67 -18.83
N MET A 146 -13.54 -3.31 -17.98
CA MET A 146 -13.35 -2.26 -16.97
C MET A 146 -14.02 -2.65 -15.65
N LEU A 147 -13.39 -2.25 -14.53
CA LEU A 147 -14.03 -2.36 -13.21
C LEU A 147 -15.23 -1.40 -13.14
N GLY A 148 -14.99 -0.11 -13.39
CA GLY A 148 -16.01 0.93 -13.35
C GLY A 148 -16.56 1.20 -11.95
N PHE A 149 -15.74 1.06 -10.89
CA PHE A 149 -16.16 1.44 -9.55
C PHE A 149 -16.23 2.97 -9.43
N PRO A 150 -17.34 3.55 -8.92
CA PRO A 150 -17.54 5.00 -8.88
C PRO A 150 -16.77 5.67 -7.72
N VAL A 151 -15.44 5.70 -7.81
CA VAL A 151 -14.57 6.30 -6.78
C VAL A 151 -14.89 7.77 -6.56
N GLY A 152 -14.95 8.20 -5.30
CA GLY A 152 -15.17 9.59 -4.95
C GLY A 152 -16.59 10.12 -5.24
N THR A 153 -17.57 9.23 -5.43
CA THR A 153 -18.98 9.58 -5.55
C THR A 153 -19.78 9.12 -4.32
N PRO A 154 -20.96 9.67 -4.07
CA PRO A 154 -21.86 9.12 -3.06
C PRO A 154 -22.22 7.66 -3.36
N ILE A 155 -22.43 6.87 -2.31
CA ILE A 155 -22.85 5.48 -2.43
C ILE A 155 -24.25 5.42 -3.06
N SER A 156 -24.42 4.60 -4.10
CA SER A 156 -25.74 4.29 -4.66
C SER A 156 -26.52 3.36 -3.72
N ASP A 157 -27.86 3.32 -3.87
CA ASP A 157 -28.70 2.38 -3.10
C ASP A 157 -28.30 0.92 -3.37
N ALA A 158 -27.90 0.60 -4.59
CA ALA A 158 -27.41 -0.72 -4.96
C ALA A 158 -26.11 -1.07 -4.24
N ASP A 159 -25.17 -0.13 -4.14
CA ASP A 159 -23.90 -0.34 -3.43
C ASP A 159 -24.11 -0.40 -1.91
N ALA A 160 -25.13 0.31 -1.38
CA ALA A 160 -25.49 0.25 0.04
C ALA A 160 -25.93 -1.15 0.47
N ALA A 161 -26.49 -1.96 -0.43
CA ALA A 161 -26.80 -3.37 -0.15
C ALA A 161 -25.54 -4.17 0.22
N LEU A 162 -24.40 -3.88 -0.43
CA LEU A 162 -23.13 -4.54 -0.14
C LEU A 162 -22.37 -3.90 1.03
N PHE A 163 -22.34 -2.57 1.11
CA PHE A 163 -21.53 -1.83 2.11
C PHE A 163 -22.27 -1.49 3.41
N GLY A 164 -23.59 -1.67 3.46
CA GLY A 164 -24.43 -1.34 4.62
C GLY A 164 -25.05 0.07 4.53
N LYS A 165 -26.23 0.20 5.11
CA LYS A 165 -27.01 1.46 5.07
C LYS A 165 -26.36 2.59 5.87
N ASP A 166 -25.67 2.27 6.96
CA ASP A 166 -24.96 3.27 7.76
C ASP A 166 -23.77 3.87 7.00
N SER A 167 -23.28 3.18 6.00
CA SER A 167 -22.24 3.68 5.10
C SER A 167 -22.69 4.92 4.31
N GLN A 168 -23.98 5.06 4.00
CA GLN A 168 -24.52 6.27 3.37
C GLN A 168 -24.44 7.49 4.30
N ARG A 169 -24.60 7.29 5.63
CA ARG A 169 -24.53 8.37 6.62
C ARG A 169 -23.10 8.84 6.85
N THR A 170 -22.15 7.96 6.78
CA THR A 170 -20.73 8.26 7.01
C THR A 170 -20.02 8.75 5.75
N GLY A 171 -20.69 8.74 4.56
CA GLY A 171 -20.10 9.14 3.30
C GLY A 171 -18.87 8.27 2.97
N ILE A 172 -19.05 6.94 2.95
CA ILE A 172 -17.95 5.96 2.85
C ILE A 172 -16.95 6.28 1.74
N PHE A 173 -17.38 6.95 0.69
CA PHE A 173 -16.45 7.36 -0.38
C PHE A 173 -15.83 8.73 -0.12
N ILE A 174 -16.40 9.49 0.82
CA ILE A 174 -15.94 10.81 1.23
C ILE A 174 -16.35 11.01 2.69
N ARG A 175 -15.42 11.03 3.62
CA ARG A 175 -15.69 11.47 4.98
C ARG A 175 -16.14 12.93 4.89
N LYS A 176 -17.42 13.21 5.16
CA LYS A 176 -17.98 14.55 5.11
C LYS A 176 -17.33 15.37 6.22
N ILE A 177 -16.32 16.15 5.86
CA ILE A 177 -15.82 17.21 6.73
C ILE A 177 -16.91 18.27 6.68
N VAL A 178 -17.70 18.35 7.74
CA VAL A 178 -18.75 19.36 7.87
C VAL A 178 -18.05 20.68 8.17
N ASP A 179 -17.85 21.48 7.15
CA ASP A 179 -17.57 22.89 7.31
C ASP A 179 -18.64 23.69 6.55
N ASN A 180 -19.10 24.80 7.17
CA ASN A 180 -20.18 25.64 6.67
C ASN A 180 -19.81 26.51 5.47
N SER A 181 -18.75 26.22 4.75
CA SER A 181 -18.36 26.94 3.53
C SER A 181 -18.89 26.23 2.28
N ASP A 182 -19.43 26.98 1.35
CA ASP A 182 -20.16 26.53 0.16
C ASP A 182 -19.37 25.70 -0.88
N VAL A 183 -18.09 25.36 -0.63
CA VAL A 183 -17.29 24.51 -1.51
C VAL A 183 -16.41 23.59 -0.66
N THR A 184 -16.95 22.49 -0.21
CA THR A 184 -16.16 21.43 0.42
C THR A 184 -15.51 20.54 -0.62
N VAL A 185 -14.36 20.96 -1.14
CA VAL A 185 -13.49 20.05 -1.86
C VAL A 185 -12.86 19.10 -0.83
N VAL A 186 -13.28 17.85 -0.87
CA VAL A 186 -12.84 16.82 0.08
C VAL A 186 -11.36 16.49 -0.17
N PRO A 187 -10.54 16.31 0.88
CA PRO A 187 -9.16 15.89 0.71
C PRO A 187 -9.04 14.55 -0.03
N PHE A 188 -8.15 14.46 -0.99
CA PHE A 188 -8.00 13.24 -1.78
C PHE A 188 -7.64 12.02 -0.93
N ILE A 189 -6.82 12.22 0.12
CA ILE A 189 -6.46 11.15 1.07
C ILE A 189 -7.66 10.59 1.84
N SER A 190 -8.78 11.31 1.92
CA SER A 190 -10.00 10.85 2.59
C SER A 190 -10.89 9.98 1.70
N VAL A 191 -10.53 9.78 0.43
CA VAL A 191 -11.24 8.89 -0.49
C VAL A 191 -11.05 7.46 -0.05
N LEU A 192 -12.14 6.77 0.25
CA LEU A 192 -12.14 5.36 0.63
C LEU A 192 -12.29 4.47 -0.60
N LEU A 193 -11.68 3.29 -0.53
CA LEU A 193 -11.68 2.29 -1.59
C LEU A 193 -12.29 0.96 -1.09
N PRO A 194 -13.55 0.96 -0.62
CA PRO A 194 -14.16 -0.19 0.02
C PRO A 194 -14.31 -1.40 -0.94
N HIS A 195 -14.40 -1.13 -2.24
CA HIS A 195 -14.48 -2.15 -3.27
C HIS A 195 -13.25 -3.08 -3.30
N LEU A 196 -12.06 -2.59 -2.87
CA LEU A 196 -10.85 -3.40 -2.86
C LEU A 196 -10.99 -4.64 -1.94
N THR A 197 -11.67 -4.48 -0.80
CA THR A 197 -11.96 -5.60 0.10
C THR A 197 -12.95 -6.57 -0.53
N GLN A 198 -14.00 -6.06 -1.16
CA GLN A 198 -15.05 -6.90 -1.76
C GLN A 198 -14.52 -7.70 -2.96
N ILE A 199 -13.70 -7.07 -3.79
CA ILE A 199 -13.07 -7.74 -4.94
C ILE A 199 -12.06 -8.79 -4.45
N SER A 200 -11.34 -8.51 -3.36
CA SER A 200 -10.47 -9.52 -2.73
C SER A 200 -11.28 -10.72 -2.25
N THR A 201 -12.44 -10.49 -1.62
CA THR A 201 -13.37 -11.55 -1.23
C THR A 201 -13.81 -12.37 -2.45
N ALA A 202 -14.20 -11.72 -3.54
CA ALA A 202 -14.55 -12.41 -4.79
C ALA A 202 -13.40 -13.28 -5.31
N SER A 203 -12.17 -12.76 -5.29
CA SER A 203 -10.99 -13.54 -5.71
C SER A 203 -10.71 -14.74 -4.81
N HIS A 204 -10.89 -14.64 -3.49
CA HIS A 204 -10.72 -15.76 -2.58
C HIS A 204 -11.79 -16.84 -2.80
N LEU A 205 -13.05 -16.45 -3.05
CA LEU A 205 -14.11 -17.39 -3.39
C LEU A 205 -13.80 -18.16 -4.69
N ILE A 206 -13.34 -17.46 -5.72
CA ILE A 206 -12.94 -18.08 -6.99
C ILE A 206 -11.70 -18.97 -6.78
N ALA A 207 -10.75 -18.57 -5.93
CA ALA A 207 -9.58 -19.37 -5.60
C ALA A 207 -9.96 -20.70 -4.92
N THR A 208 -10.92 -20.66 -3.99
CA THR A 208 -11.46 -21.85 -3.35
C THR A 208 -12.22 -22.73 -4.34
N ASP A 209 -12.99 -22.12 -5.26
CA ASP A 209 -13.67 -22.86 -6.34
C ASP A 209 -12.68 -23.53 -7.30
N MET A 210 -11.59 -22.84 -7.66
CA MET A 210 -10.54 -23.43 -8.48
C MET A 210 -9.96 -24.69 -7.84
N LEU A 211 -9.63 -24.67 -6.55
CA LEU A 211 -9.11 -25.84 -5.85
C LEU A 211 -10.14 -26.96 -5.73
N LEU A 212 -11.42 -26.62 -5.53
CA LEU A 212 -12.50 -27.58 -5.56
C LEU A 212 -12.65 -28.21 -6.94
N ALA A 213 -12.52 -27.41 -8.01
CA ALA A 213 -12.55 -27.90 -9.39
C ALA A 213 -11.38 -28.85 -9.66
N VAL A 214 -10.18 -28.53 -9.17
CA VAL A 214 -8.99 -29.40 -9.24
C VAL A 214 -9.27 -30.72 -8.49
N ASP A 215 -9.84 -30.65 -7.31
CA ASP A 215 -10.16 -31.85 -6.52
C ASP A 215 -11.17 -32.76 -7.23
N GLN A 216 -12.18 -32.17 -7.85
CA GLN A 216 -13.22 -32.86 -8.60
C GLN A 216 -12.81 -33.33 -10.01
N GLY A 217 -11.60 -33.05 -10.46
CA GLY A 217 -11.16 -33.42 -11.81
C GLY A 217 -11.69 -32.55 -12.93
N ASN A 218 -12.16 -31.32 -12.63
CA ASN A 218 -12.74 -30.41 -13.62
C ASN A 218 -11.73 -29.33 -14.06
N GLY A 219 -10.85 -29.68 -15.00
CA GLY A 219 -9.81 -28.79 -15.51
C GLY A 219 -10.34 -27.54 -16.21
N GLU A 220 -11.49 -27.59 -16.88
CA GLU A 220 -12.06 -26.41 -17.53
C GLU A 220 -12.56 -25.37 -16.52
N ARG A 221 -13.22 -25.81 -15.44
CA ARG A 221 -13.64 -24.92 -14.35
C ARG A 221 -12.42 -24.31 -13.66
N ALA A 222 -11.41 -25.12 -13.34
CA ALA A 222 -10.18 -24.63 -12.74
C ALA A 222 -9.44 -23.61 -13.64
N THR A 223 -9.42 -23.82 -14.94
CA THR A 223 -8.84 -22.87 -15.91
C THR A 223 -9.62 -21.56 -15.95
N ARG A 224 -10.95 -21.63 -16.04
CA ARG A 224 -11.84 -20.46 -16.00
C ARG A 224 -11.59 -19.61 -14.74
N ASP A 225 -11.47 -20.26 -13.60
CA ASP A 225 -11.32 -19.60 -12.31
C ASP A 225 -9.96 -18.92 -12.18
N ALA A 226 -8.90 -19.57 -12.65
CA ALA A 226 -7.56 -18.98 -12.71
C ALA A 226 -7.52 -17.75 -13.65
N GLU A 227 -8.10 -17.84 -14.85
CA GLU A 227 -8.24 -16.72 -15.79
C GLU A 227 -9.02 -15.56 -15.15
N ALA A 228 -10.12 -15.86 -14.43
CA ALA A 228 -10.91 -14.85 -13.72
C ALA A 228 -10.12 -14.14 -12.63
N MET A 229 -9.34 -14.85 -11.82
CA MET A 229 -8.48 -14.23 -10.80
C MET A 229 -7.45 -13.29 -11.42
N MET A 230 -6.81 -13.68 -12.54
CA MET A 230 -5.88 -12.82 -13.27
C MET A 230 -6.58 -11.56 -13.78
N ALA A 231 -7.76 -11.66 -14.37
CA ALA A 231 -8.53 -10.53 -14.87
C ALA A 231 -8.99 -9.59 -13.73
N ILE A 232 -9.45 -10.14 -12.61
CA ILE A 232 -9.83 -9.36 -11.41
C ILE A 232 -8.64 -8.56 -10.89
N SER A 233 -7.44 -9.12 -10.91
CA SER A 233 -6.24 -8.41 -10.48
C SER A 233 -5.96 -7.15 -11.30
N ILE A 234 -6.30 -7.17 -12.60
CA ILE A 234 -6.20 -6.02 -13.51
C ILE A 234 -7.29 -4.98 -13.17
N HIS A 235 -8.54 -5.41 -12.93
CA HIS A 235 -9.64 -4.52 -12.54
C HIS A 235 -9.31 -3.70 -11.29
N VAL A 236 -8.68 -4.30 -10.29
CA VAL A 236 -8.31 -3.61 -9.03
C VAL A 236 -7.33 -2.48 -9.26
N GLN A 237 -6.49 -2.59 -10.28
CA GLN A 237 -5.48 -1.59 -10.64
C GLN A 237 -6.02 -0.44 -11.50
N GLU A 238 -7.28 -0.50 -11.94
CA GLU A 238 -7.89 0.55 -12.79
C GLU A 238 -7.78 1.95 -12.18
N SER A 239 -7.86 2.05 -10.84
CA SER A 239 -7.76 3.32 -10.14
C SER A 239 -6.36 3.94 -10.17
N ARG A 240 -5.30 3.21 -10.50
CA ARG A 240 -3.91 3.68 -10.49
C ARG A 240 -3.50 4.32 -9.14
N ILE A 241 -4.11 3.86 -8.06
CA ILE A 241 -3.72 4.21 -6.69
C ILE A 241 -2.82 3.10 -6.17
N VAL A 242 -1.69 3.43 -5.55
CA VAL A 242 -0.69 2.46 -5.04
C VAL A 242 -1.32 1.31 -4.24
N VAL A 243 -2.35 1.61 -3.43
CA VAL A 243 -3.07 0.58 -2.64
C VAL A 243 -3.82 -0.40 -3.56
N GLY A 244 -4.41 0.09 -4.65
CA GLY A 244 -5.04 -0.74 -5.69
C GLY A 244 -4.02 -1.61 -6.42
N ASP A 245 -2.87 -1.03 -6.79
CA ASP A 245 -1.79 -1.75 -7.46
C ASP A 245 -1.22 -2.87 -6.58
N LEU A 246 -0.92 -2.58 -5.30
CA LEU A 246 -0.50 -3.60 -4.32
C LEU A 246 -1.55 -4.71 -4.15
N ARG A 247 -2.84 -4.36 -4.18
CA ARG A 247 -3.91 -5.34 -4.11
C ARG A 247 -3.91 -6.23 -5.36
N GLY A 248 -3.77 -5.65 -6.54
CA GLY A 248 -3.67 -6.38 -7.81
C GLY A 248 -2.50 -7.37 -7.81
N ILE A 249 -1.32 -6.94 -7.37
CA ILE A 249 -0.13 -7.81 -7.19
C ILE A 249 -0.45 -9.00 -6.28
N LYS A 250 -1.10 -8.77 -5.13
CA LYS A 250 -1.46 -9.85 -4.20
C LYS A 250 -2.47 -10.84 -4.78
N LEU A 251 -3.42 -10.37 -5.58
CA LEU A 251 -4.40 -11.23 -6.24
C LEU A 251 -3.76 -12.06 -7.35
N ARG A 252 -2.81 -11.51 -8.11
CA ARG A 252 -2.02 -12.29 -9.08
C ARG A 252 -1.16 -13.34 -8.40
N LEU A 253 -0.54 -13.01 -7.28
CA LEU A 253 0.20 -13.99 -6.48
C LEU A 253 -0.70 -15.15 -6.03
N LEU A 254 -1.94 -14.86 -5.60
CA LEU A 254 -2.92 -15.91 -5.27
C LEU A 254 -3.20 -16.81 -6.48
N ALA A 255 -3.43 -16.22 -7.65
CA ALA A 255 -3.70 -16.95 -8.87
C ALA A 255 -2.52 -17.84 -9.30
N THR A 256 -1.29 -17.28 -9.35
CA THR A 256 -0.09 -18.02 -9.72
C THR A 256 0.23 -19.16 -8.76
N ASN A 257 0.06 -18.94 -7.44
CA ASN A 257 0.22 -19.99 -6.44
C ASN A 257 -0.77 -21.14 -6.66
N ASN A 258 -2.05 -20.84 -6.89
CA ASN A 258 -3.06 -21.87 -7.11
C ASN A 258 -2.82 -22.67 -8.40
N ILE A 259 -2.33 -22.03 -9.46
CA ILE A 259 -1.98 -22.71 -10.72
C ILE A 259 -0.82 -23.68 -10.49
N VAL A 260 0.28 -23.21 -9.87
CA VAL A 260 1.45 -24.06 -9.59
C VAL A 260 1.07 -25.20 -8.64
N MET A 261 0.31 -24.92 -7.60
CA MET A 261 -0.20 -25.95 -6.68
C MET A 261 -1.04 -27.01 -7.42
N ALA A 262 -1.91 -26.60 -8.34
CA ALA A 262 -2.70 -27.55 -9.15
C ALA A 262 -1.83 -28.44 -10.04
N LEU A 263 -0.75 -27.87 -10.62
CA LEU A 263 0.23 -28.63 -11.40
C LEU A 263 0.98 -29.66 -10.56
N GLU A 264 1.33 -29.33 -9.34
CA GLU A 264 2.01 -30.23 -8.41
C GLU A 264 1.08 -31.30 -7.85
N TRP A 265 -0.16 -30.91 -7.52
CA TRP A 265 -1.13 -31.81 -6.90
C TRP A 265 -1.75 -32.79 -7.90
N LYS A 266 -2.32 -32.27 -8.99
CA LYS A 266 -3.01 -33.09 -10.00
C LYS A 266 -2.57 -32.66 -11.43
N PRO A 267 -1.34 -32.96 -11.82
CA PRO A 267 -0.74 -32.43 -13.07
C PRO A 267 -1.54 -32.76 -14.34
N ASN A 268 -2.30 -33.86 -14.33
CA ASN A 268 -3.10 -34.30 -15.47
C ASN A 268 -4.51 -33.65 -15.54
N ILE A 269 -4.84 -32.74 -14.60
CA ILE A 269 -6.14 -32.07 -14.58
C ILE A 269 -6.35 -31.18 -15.81
N PHE A 270 -5.31 -30.52 -16.26
CA PHE A 270 -5.36 -29.62 -17.41
C PHE A 270 -5.01 -30.34 -18.69
N THR A 271 -5.71 -30.05 -19.78
CA THR A 271 -5.27 -30.36 -21.15
C THR A 271 -4.17 -29.41 -21.59
N ASP A 272 -3.42 -29.78 -22.63
CA ASP A 272 -2.37 -28.90 -23.20
C ASP A 272 -2.93 -27.55 -23.68
N ALA A 273 -4.15 -27.54 -24.20
CA ALA A 273 -4.85 -26.30 -24.60
C ALA A 273 -5.14 -25.40 -23.39
N GLN A 274 -5.57 -25.98 -22.27
CA GLN A 274 -5.81 -25.25 -21.03
C GLN A 274 -4.50 -24.73 -20.42
N LEU A 275 -3.44 -25.51 -20.42
CA LEU A 275 -2.11 -25.06 -19.99
C LEU A 275 -1.63 -23.87 -20.81
N LYS A 276 -1.79 -23.90 -22.15
CA LYS A 276 -1.45 -22.75 -23.00
C LYS A 276 -2.31 -21.51 -22.68
N ARG A 277 -3.60 -21.67 -22.40
CA ARG A 277 -4.47 -20.56 -21.97
C ARG A 277 -3.97 -19.96 -20.67
N LEU A 278 -3.65 -20.79 -19.67
CA LEU A 278 -3.09 -20.34 -18.38
C LEU A 278 -1.76 -19.62 -18.57
N GLN A 279 -0.86 -20.16 -19.42
CA GLN A 279 0.40 -19.49 -19.72
C GLN A 279 0.20 -18.11 -20.37
N MET A 280 -0.72 -18.01 -21.32
CA MET A 280 -1.08 -16.73 -21.95
C MET A 280 -1.65 -15.74 -20.94
N ALA A 281 -2.46 -16.22 -19.98
CA ALA A 281 -3.04 -15.36 -18.95
C ALA A 281 -1.97 -14.64 -18.09
N MET A 282 -0.77 -15.22 -17.91
CA MET A 282 0.34 -14.57 -17.19
C MET A 282 0.81 -13.27 -17.88
N TYR A 283 0.61 -13.14 -19.18
CA TYR A 283 1.06 -12.02 -20.00
C TYR A 283 -0.06 -11.07 -20.46
N LEU A 284 -1.29 -11.25 -19.96
CA LEU A 284 -2.44 -10.40 -20.30
C LEU A 284 -2.48 -9.06 -19.56
N VAL A 285 -1.49 -8.77 -18.71
CA VAL A 285 -1.41 -7.47 -18.05
C VAL A 285 -1.21 -6.39 -19.12
N PRO A 286 -2.08 -5.36 -19.17
CA PRO A 286 -1.94 -4.29 -20.15
C PRO A 286 -0.60 -3.57 -20.02
N PRO A 287 0.03 -3.13 -21.14
CA PRO A 287 1.35 -2.48 -21.12
C PRO A 287 1.42 -1.24 -20.22
N ASP A 288 0.33 -0.53 -20.07
CA ASP A 288 0.21 0.63 -19.19
C ASP A 288 0.08 0.25 -17.70
N LEU A 289 -0.22 -1.02 -17.37
CA LEU A 289 -0.17 -1.60 -16.03
C LEU A 289 1.13 -2.37 -15.75
N GLU A 290 1.91 -2.63 -16.78
CA GLU A 290 3.25 -3.26 -16.63
C GLU A 290 4.27 -2.32 -15.99
N ARG A 291 3.95 -1.04 -15.81
CA ARG A 291 4.77 -0.07 -15.07
C ARG A 291 3.91 0.70 -14.08
N PRO A 292 4.38 0.90 -12.84
CA PRO A 292 3.68 1.73 -11.87
C PRO A 292 3.51 3.17 -12.39
N ASP A 293 2.32 3.74 -12.17
CA ASP A 293 2.05 5.15 -12.43
C ASP A 293 1.81 5.89 -11.10
N PHE A 294 2.71 6.79 -10.76
CA PHE A 294 2.65 7.54 -9.50
C PHE A 294 1.95 8.90 -9.62
N LYS A 295 1.29 9.19 -10.75
CA LYS A 295 0.57 10.46 -10.93
C LYS A 295 -0.47 10.70 -9.85
N THR A 296 -1.22 9.66 -9.48
CA THR A 296 -2.24 9.74 -8.42
C THR A 296 -1.61 10.06 -7.06
N SER A 297 -0.47 9.47 -6.73
CA SER A 297 0.28 9.79 -5.51
C SER A 297 0.79 11.23 -5.53
N ARG A 298 1.24 11.72 -6.69
CA ARG A 298 1.65 13.11 -6.87
C ARG A 298 0.48 14.08 -6.67
N TRP A 299 -0.71 13.77 -7.19
CA TRP A 299 -1.91 14.59 -6.98
C TRP A 299 -2.35 14.60 -5.52
N MET A 300 -2.20 13.48 -4.82
CA MET A 300 -2.47 13.39 -3.39
C MET A 300 -1.54 14.31 -2.58
N PHE A 301 -0.25 14.35 -2.93
CA PHE A 301 0.71 15.24 -2.32
C PHE A 301 0.42 16.72 -2.67
N GLU A 302 0.11 17.04 -3.92
CA GLU A 302 -0.32 18.39 -4.35
C GLU A 302 -1.57 18.86 -3.60
N ASP A 303 -2.54 17.97 -3.39
CA ASP A 303 -3.75 18.29 -2.63
C ASP A 303 -3.42 18.61 -1.17
N ALA A 304 -2.53 17.86 -0.54
CA ALA A 304 -2.06 18.17 0.80
C ALA A 304 -1.33 19.54 0.82
N VAL A 305 -0.45 19.78 -0.15
CA VAL A 305 0.27 21.04 -0.25
C VAL A 305 -0.68 22.22 -0.42
N GLN A 306 -1.69 22.17 -1.30
CA GLN A 306 -2.64 23.31 -1.46
C GLN A 306 -3.46 23.59 -0.19
N ARG A 307 -3.60 22.63 0.72
CA ARG A 307 -4.35 22.77 1.98
C ARG A 307 -3.51 23.32 3.13
N PHE A 308 -2.21 23.07 3.08
CA PHE A 308 -1.30 23.46 4.16
C PHE A 308 -0.42 24.65 3.81
N TYR A 309 -0.37 25.06 2.54
CA TYR A 309 0.49 26.16 2.10
C TYR A 309 -0.33 27.30 1.49
N THR A 310 0.10 28.52 1.75
CA THR A 310 -0.38 29.70 1.01
C THR A 310 0.05 29.61 -0.44
N ASP A 311 -0.55 30.44 -1.29
CA ASP A 311 -0.16 30.59 -2.69
C ASP A 311 0.11 32.08 -2.97
N ASP A 312 1.31 32.40 -3.42
CA ASP A 312 1.71 33.77 -3.78
C ASP A 312 1.28 34.18 -5.20
N GLY A 313 0.60 33.27 -5.92
CA GLY A 313 0.20 33.45 -7.32
C GLY A 313 1.31 33.16 -8.33
N HIS A 314 2.50 32.80 -7.89
CA HIS A 314 3.66 32.40 -8.70
C HIS A 314 4.08 30.95 -8.49
N GLY A 315 3.30 30.20 -7.72
CA GLY A 315 3.52 28.77 -7.44
C GLY A 315 4.33 28.50 -6.18
N ASP A 316 4.72 29.54 -5.43
CA ASP A 316 5.34 29.40 -4.11
C ASP A 316 4.38 29.85 -3.00
N GLY A 317 4.78 29.65 -1.76
CA GLY A 317 4.01 29.99 -0.57
C GLY A 317 4.66 29.42 0.69
N ARG A 318 4.02 29.67 1.82
CA ARG A 318 4.53 29.26 3.13
C ARG A 318 3.56 28.31 3.81
N PHE A 319 4.12 27.41 4.61
CA PHE A 319 3.32 26.53 5.45
C PHE A 319 2.46 27.36 6.42
N ALA A 320 1.16 27.20 6.34
CA ALA A 320 0.18 27.92 7.14
C ALA A 320 -1.04 27.02 7.43
N PRO A 321 -0.87 25.98 8.27
CA PRO A 321 -1.97 25.05 8.53
C PRO A 321 -3.11 25.75 9.25
N GLN A 322 -4.34 25.52 8.77
CA GLN A 322 -5.55 25.91 9.48
C GLN A 322 -6.01 24.78 10.40
N TRP A 323 -6.70 25.15 11.48
CA TRP A 323 -7.13 24.21 12.53
C TRP A 323 -8.07 23.12 12.07
N ASN A 324 -9.03 23.47 11.21
CA ASN A 324 -9.94 22.52 10.58
C ASN A 324 -9.23 21.48 9.71
N GLN A 325 -7.94 21.67 9.42
CA GLN A 325 -7.12 20.77 8.61
C GLN A 325 -6.20 19.90 9.47
N ILE A 326 -5.98 20.24 10.75
CA ILE A 326 -5.13 19.45 11.67
C ILE A 326 -5.75 18.08 11.96
N GLU A 327 -7.09 17.97 11.99
CA GLU A 327 -7.76 16.67 12.04
C GLU A 327 -7.36 15.78 10.86
N THR A 328 -7.15 16.38 9.69
CA THR A 328 -6.66 15.66 8.49
C THR A 328 -5.22 15.17 8.68
N VAL A 329 -4.35 15.97 9.31
CA VAL A 329 -2.95 15.58 9.62
C VAL A 329 -2.91 14.49 10.68
N ALA A 330 -3.69 14.64 11.75
CA ALA A 330 -3.78 13.62 12.81
C ALA A 330 -4.29 12.27 12.26
N PHE A 331 -5.20 12.31 11.31
CA PHE A 331 -5.66 11.12 10.58
C PHE A 331 -4.54 10.50 9.74
N MET A 332 -3.73 11.31 9.06
CA MET A 332 -2.58 10.85 8.27
C MET A 332 -1.51 10.19 9.16
N GLU A 333 -1.18 10.83 10.30
CA GLU A 333 -0.18 10.35 11.25
C GLU A 333 -0.61 9.00 11.87
N ASN A 334 -1.87 8.86 12.24
CA ASN A 334 -2.42 7.61 12.79
C ASN A 334 -2.46 6.47 11.76
N ASN A 335 -2.70 6.76 10.48
CA ASN A 335 -2.71 5.75 9.43
C ASN A 335 -1.29 5.32 9.00
N SER A 336 -0.32 6.23 9.00
CA SER A 336 1.07 5.90 8.65
C SER A 336 1.75 5.05 9.72
N ALA A 337 1.36 5.19 10.99
CA ALA A 337 1.95 4.47 12.12
C ALA A 337 1.36 3.06 12.36
N GLY A 338 0.33 2.65 11.62
CA GLY A 338 -0.33 1.33 11.81
C GLY A 338 -0.95 1.13 13.21
N ARG A 339 -1.08 2.20 13.99
CA ARG A 339 -1.60 2.18 15.35
C ARG A 339 -2.99 2.82 15.39
N PHE A 340 -4.01 2.02 15.17
CA PHE A 340 -5.31 2.29 15.76
C PHE A 340 -5.24 2.00 17.27
N ASP A 341 -4.60 2.87 18.02
CA ASP A 341 -4.79 2.91 19.45
C ASP A 341 -6.01 3.79 19.71
N GLY A 342 -7.02 3.20 20.36
CA GLY A 342 -8.35 3.81 20.58
C GLY A 342 -8.33 5.05 21.47
N ARG A 343 -7.52 6.05 21.15
CA ARG A 343 -7.60 7.37 21.73
C ARG A 343 -8.92 7.99 21.30
N LYS A 344 -9.78 8.21 22.28
CA LYS A 344 -10.97 9.05 22.14
C LYS A 344 -10.55 10.34 21.43
N GLU A 345 -11.31 10.71 20.40
CA GLU A 345 -11.23 12.04 19.77
C GLU A 345 -11.24 13.09 20.88
N GLY A 346 -10.07 13.61 21.24
CA GLY A 346 -9.95 14.72 22.15
C GLY A 346 -10.45 15.95 21.41
N ALA A 347 -11.52 16.55 21.87
CA ALA A 347 -11.97 17.84 21.34
C ALA A 347 -10.79 18.81 21.35
N ILE A 348 -10.48 19.43 20.20
CA ILE A 348 -9.47 20.47 20.06
C ILE A 348 -9.78 21.55 21.07
N THR A 349 -8.86 21.80 21.99
CA THR A 349 -9.09 22.78 23.07
C THR A 349 -8.73 24.19 22.57
N GLN A 350 -9.27 25.23 23.21
CA GLN A 350 -8.86 26.61 22.92
C GLN A 350 -7.35 26.83 23.15
N PHE A 351 -6.76 26.01 24.03
CA PHE A 351 -5.31 26.04 24.26
C PHE A 351 -4.53 25.52 23.05
N ASP A 352 -4.99 24.46 22.41
CA ASP A 352 -4.38 23.93 21.19
C ASP A 352 -4.46 24.96 20.05
N LEU A 353 -5.58 25.69 19.97
CA LEU A 353 -5.77 26.79 19.04
C LEU A 353 -4.75 27.92 19.27
N PHE A 354 -4.56 28.31 20.52
CA PHE A 354 -3.63 29.36 20.88
C PHE A 354 -2.16 28.95 20.67
N ALA A 355 -1.82 27.71 21.04
CA ALA A 355 -0.46 27.17 20.89
C ALA A 355 0.00 27.16 19.44
N SER A 356 -0.87 26.80 18.51
CA SER A 356 -0.49 26.82 17.08
C SER A 356 -0.47 28.21 16.49
N PHE A 357 -1.40 29.08 16.87
CA PHE A 357 -1.31 30.48 16.47
C PHE A 357 0.08 31.06 16.85
N LEU A 358 0.55 30.76 18.05
CA LEU A 358 1.87 31.17 18.51
C LEU A 358 3.02 30.43 17.78
N SER A 359 2.81 29.19 17.34
CA SER A 359 3.85 28.41 16.65
C SER A 359 3.95 28.69 15.15
N GLN A 360 2.92 29.30 14.52
CA GLN A 360 2.88 29.56 13.08
C GLN A 360 4.13 30.23 12.50
N PRO A 361 4.64 31.36 13.05
CA PRO A 361 5.83 32.00 12.49
C PRO A 361 7.06 31.10 12.54
N PHE A 362 7.20 30.31 13.61
CA PHE A 362 8.28 29.34 13.74
C PHE A 362 8.11 28.18 12.77
N ALA A 363 6.91 27.64 12.65
CA ALA A 363 6.59 26.57 11.70
C ALA A 363 6.87 27.00 10.26
N CYS A 364 6.47 28.22 9.86
CA CYS A 364 6.76 28.77 8.54
C CYS A 364 8.27 28.91 8.25
N TYR A 365 9.08 29.14 9.27
CA TYR A 365 10.53 29.21 9.11
C TYR A 365 11.19 27.83 9.06
N ALA A 366 10.71 26.88 9.88
CA ALA A 366 11.30 25.55 10.02
C ALA A 366 10.91 24.61 8.86
N ILE A 367 9.72 24.81 8.26
CA ILE A 367 9.17 23.96 7.22
C ILE A 367 9.48 24.57 5.84
N ALA A 368 9.77 23.73 4.86
CA ALA A 368 10.06 24.11 3.49
C ALA A 368 8.93 24.97 2.89
N GLY A 369 9.26 25.89 1.98
CA GLY A 369 8.28 26.60 1.17
C GLY A 369 7.52 25.65 0.24
N ARG A 370 6.37 26.11 -0.28
CA ARG A 370 5.50 25.32 -1.15
C ARG A 370 6.24 24.72 -2.35
N LYS A 371 6.96 25.58 -3.10
CA LYS A 371 7.72 25.15 -4.26
C LYS A 371 8.82 24.17 -3.88
N GLU A 372 9.57 24.47 -2.83
CA GLU A 372 10.65 23.62 -2.34
C GLU A 372 10.13 22.23 -1.92
N ALA A 373 8.98 22.16 -1.23
CA ALA A 373 8.36 20.88 -0.83
C ALA A 373 7.94 20.06 -2.06
N LEU A 374 7.39 20.69 -3.10
CA LEU A 374 7.02 20.02 -4.34
C LEU A 374 8.24 19.52 -5.11
N ASP A 375 9.27 20.36 -5.24
CA ASP A 375 10.51 20.02 -5.96
C ASP A 375 11.25 18.87 -5.23
N HIS A 376 11.27 18.88 -3.89
CA HIS A 376 11.89 17.82 -3.10
C HIS A 376 11.12 16.51 -3.22
N TYR A 377 9.78 16.54 -3.16
CA TYR A 377 8.95 15.37 -3.40
C TYR A 377 9.23 14.75 -4.78
N ASP A 378 9.28 15.58 -5.84
CA ASP A 378 9.54 15.08 -7.20
C ASP A 378 10.94 14.48 -7.34
N ALA A 379 11.95 15.04 -6.65
CA ALA A 379 13.30 14.49 -6.59
C ALA A 379 13.35 13.15 -5.84
N SER A 380 12.70 13.07 -4.68
CA SER A 380 12.59 11.85 -3.87
C SER A 380 11.85 10.74 -4.64
N MET A 381 10.74 11.09 -5.30
CA MET A 381 10.00 10.14 -6.14
C MET A 381 10.85 9.59 -7.27
N LYS A 382 11.60 10.44 -7.97
CA LYS A 382 12.51 10.01 -9.04
C LYS A 382 13.59 9.05 -8.53
N GLN A 383 14.11 9.28 -7.32
CA GLN A 383 15.11 8.44 -6.69
C GLN A 383 14.53 7.08 -6.27
N LEU A 384 13.37 7.08 -5.60
CA LEU A 384 12.71 5.88 -5.06
C LEU A 384 12.03 5.01 -6.13
N THR A 385 11.70 5.60 -7.29
CA THR A 385 11.01 4.92 -8.40
C THR A 385 11.85 4.81 -9.67
N GLY A 386 13.14 5.09 -9.58
CA GLY A 386 14.08 4.99 -10.70
C GLY A 386 14.05 3.62 -11.37
N GLU A 387 14.41 3.57 -12.64
CA GLU A 387 14.45 2.32 -13.44
C GLU A 387 15.33 1.30 -12.72
N PRO A 388 14.76 0.18 -12.28
CA PRO A 388 15.53 -0.83 -11.57
C PRO A 388 16.38 -1.62 -12.56
N ASN A 389 17.54 -2.03 -12.09
CA ASN A 389 18.54 -2.80 -12.78
C ASN A 389 18.03 -4.16 -13.32
N ASP A 390 18.82 -4.84 -14.13
CA ASP A 390 18.49 -6.05 -14.87
C ASP A 390 18.16 -7.26 -13.98
N SER A 391 18.62 -7.30 -12.72
CA SER A 391 18.33 -8.39 -11.77
C SER A 391 17.58 -7.90 -10.53
N LEU A 392 16.83 -8.81 -9.87
CA LEU A 392 16.20 -8.52 -8.58
C LEU A 392 17.23 -8.20 -7.50
N SER A 393 18.38 -8.88 -7.48
CA SER A 393 19.44 -8.60 -6.50
C SER A 393 19.97 -7.18 -6.62
N ASP A 394 20.15 -6.68 -7.84
CA ASP A 394 20.61 -5.31 -8.05
C ASP A 394 19.50 -4.30 -7.74
N ALA A 395 18.25 -4.63 -8.07
CA ALA A 395 17.11 -3.82 -7.73
C ALA A 395 16.95 -3.67 -6.20
N VAL A 396 17.05 -4.76 -5.44
CA VAL A 396 16.99 -4.72 -3.96
C VAL A 396 18.08 -3.81 -3.39
N LYS A 397 19.32 -3.93 -3.86
CA LYS A 397 20.43 -3.10 -3.41
C LYS A 397 20.21 -1.62 -3.74
N ALA A 398 19.79 -1.33 -4.99
CA ALA A 398 19.54 0.04 -5.43
C ALA A 398 18.39 0.69 -4.63
N LEU A 399 17.30 -0.05 -4.41
CA LEU A 399 16.15 0.43 -3.63
C LEU A 399 16.50 0.62 -2.15
N ALA A 400 17.31 -0.27 -1.56
CA ALA A 400 17.78 -0.12 -0.18
C ALA A 400 18.67 1.13 -0.01
N ILE A 401 19.56 1.41 -0.96
CA ILE A 401 20.37 2.63 -0.97
C ILE A 401 19.47 3.86 -1.10
N ALA A 402 18.49 3.84 -2.01
CA ALA A 402 17.55 4.94 -2.22
C ALA A 402 16.73 5.24 -0.94
N ASP A 403 16.23 4.19 -0.26
CA ASP A 403 15.53 4.33 1.02
C ASP A 403 16.43 4.93 2.12
N GLU A 404 17.66 4.44 2.23
CA GLU A 404 18.60 4.96 3.23
C GLU A 404 18.93 6.44 2.98
N GLU A 405 19.15 6.84 1.74
CA GLU A 405 19.40 8.22 1.35
C GLU A 405 18.18 9.11 1.59
N PHE A 406 16.96 8.62 1.26
CA PHE A 406 15.71 9.32 1.56
C PHE A 406 15.54 9.54 3.06
N VAL A 407 15.68 8.50 3.88
CA VAL A 407 15.57 8.60 5.35
C VAL A 407 16.65 9.53 5.92
N LYS A 408 17.88 9.48 5.40
CA LYS A 408 18.95 10.42 5.79
C LYS A 408 18.58 11.87 5.42
N SER A 409 18.02 12.10 4.24
CA SER A 409 17.59 13.42 3.79
C SER A 409 16.51 13.99 4.72
N ILE A 410 15.47 13.23 5.02
CA ILE A 410 14.39 13.66 5.94
C ILE A 410 14.96 13.95 7.34
N ASN A 411 15.79 13.05 7.89
CA ASN A 411 16.37 13.20 9.23
C ASN A 411 17.35 14.37 9.32
N ALA A 412 18.15 14.62 8.29
CA ALA A 412 19.10 15.72 8.27
C ALA A 412 18.43 17.11 8.25
N HIS A 413 17.24 17.19 7.69
CA HIS A 413 16.48 18.44 7.57
C HIS A 413 15.42 18.63 8.66
N GLY A 414 15.29 17.68 9.59
CA GLY A 414 14.35 17.74 10.72
C GLY A 414 12.91 17.87 10.25
N SER A 415 12.19 18.90 10.74
CA SER A 415 10.80 19.15 10.37
C SER A 415 10.61 19.77 8.98
N ARG A 416 11.67 20.08 8.23
CA ARG A 416 11.60 20.85 6.98
C ARG A 416 10.70 20.18 5.93
N TYR A 417 10.79 18.85 5.79
CA TYR A 417 10.01 18.03 4.85
C TYR A 417 9.03 17.08 5.56
N PHE A 418 8.47 17.51 6.70
CA PHE A 418 7.61 16.65 7.53
C PHE A 418 6.39 16.09 6.77
N LEU A 419 5.81 16.89 5.85
CA LEU A 419 4.64 16.48 5.06
C LEU A 419 4.98 15.31 4.13
N GLU A 420 6.19 15.32 3.57
CA GLU A 420 6.70 14.23 2.75
C GLU A 420 6.95 12.97 3.59
N GLY A 421 7.58 13.11 4.75
CA GLY A 421 7.80 12.01 5.68
C GLY A 421 6.50 11.31 6.14
N ILE A 422 5.39 12.04 6.19
CA ILE A 422 4.06 11.48 6.53
C ILE A 422 3.36 10.86 5.32
N LEU A 423 3.40 11.52 4.17
CA LEU A 423 2.58 11.17 3.00
C LEU A 423 3.27 10.26 1.99
N MET A 424 4.59 10.11 2.07
CA MET A 424 5.29 9.17 1.21
C MET A 424 5.12 7.74 1.73
N PRO A 425 4.39 6.87 1.00
CA PRO A 425 4.42 5.44 1.29
C PRO A 425 5.82 4.88 0.99
N ASN A 426 6.09 3.67 1.49
CA ASN A 426 7.32 2.95 1.17
C ASN A 426 7.33 2.54 -0.32
N PHE A 427 7.72 3.47 -1.19
CA PHE A 427 7.75 3.26 -2.64
C PHE A 427 8.80 2.23 -3.06
N SER A 428 9.92 2.13 -2.35
CA SER A 428 10.96 1.14 -2.64
C SER A 428 10.43 -0.27 -2.45
N LYS A 429 9.69 -0.51 -1.35
CA LYS A 429 9.01 -1.79 -1.15
C LYS A 429 7.98 -2.06 -2.23
N PHE A 430 7.21 -1.04 -2.63
CA PHE A 430 6.24 -1.18 -3.72
C PHE A 430 6.93 -1.56 -5.05
N MET A 431 8.03 -0.91 -5.38
CA MET A 431 8.81 -1.23 -6.59
C MET A 431 9.37 -2.64 -6.56
N LEU A 432 9.80 -3.11 -5.39
CA LEU A 432 10.24 -4.50 -5.21
C LEU A 432 9.07 -5.47 -5.39
N ASP A 433 7.93 -5.24 -4.74
CA ASP A 433 6.73 -6.08 -4.86
C ASP A 433 6.26 -6.18 -6.32
N TRP A 434 6.32 -5.07 -7.05
CA TRP A 434 5.98 -5.03 -8.48
C TRP A 434 6.94 -5.87 -9.34
N LYS A 435 8.26 -5.80 -9.11
CA LYS A 435 9.24 -6.63 -9.82
C LYS A 435 9.10 -8.11 -9.47
N LEU A 436 8.86 -8.41 -8.20
CA LEU A 436 8.58 -9.77 -7.76
C LEU A 436 7.29 -10.32 -8.41
N ASP A 437 6.27 -9.49 -8.64
CA ASP A 437 5.08 -9.90 -9.38
C ASP A 437 5.39 -10.34 -10.80
N GLN A 438 6.23 -9.60 -11.54
CA GLN A 438 6.69 -10.00 -12.86
C GLN A 438 7.44 -11.34 -12.81
N ALA A 439 8.40 -11.46 -11.90
CA ALA A 439 9.17 -12.70 -11.73
C ALA A 439 8.27 -13.90 -11.36
N ARG A 440 7.23 -13.71 -10.55
CA ARG A 440 6.27 -14.76 -10.19
C ARG A 440 5.40 -15.20 -11.35
N ARG A 441 4.99 -14.28 -12.21
CA ARG A 441 4.27 -14.60 -13.46
C ARG A 441 5.16 -15.39 -14.42
N ASP A 442 6.42 -15.00 -14.57
CA ASP A 442 7.38 -15.71 -15.40
C ASP A 442 7.69 -17.11 -14.82
N ALA A 443 7.81 -17.23 -13.50
CA ALA A 443 7.99 -18.51 -12.82
C ALA A 443 6.80 -19.46 -13.09
N CYS A 444 5.56 -18.97 -12.94
CA CYS A 444 4.35 -19.74 -13.22
C CYS A 444 4.27 -20.15 -14.71
N ALA A 445 4.52 -19.21 -15.62
CA ALA A 445 4.54 -19.49 -17.06
C ALA A 445 5.62 -20.53 -17.44
N THR A 446 6.78 -20.49 -16.77
CA THR A 446 7.88 -21.44 -16.96
C THR A 446 7.53 -22.82 -16.38
N ALA A 447 6.87 -22.90 -15.24
CA ALA A 447 6.37 -24.16 -14.67
C ALA A 447 5.36 -24.84 -15.63
N ILE A 448 4.46 -24.05 -16.22
CA ILE A 448 3.54 -24.55 -17.26
C ILE A 448 4.31 -25.02 -18.49
N ALA A 449 5.34 -24.29 -18.93
CA ALA A 449 6.19 -24.70 -20.07
C ALA A 449 6.92 -26.02 -19.81
N ALA A 450 7.44 -26.22 -18.59
CA ALA A 450 8.10 -27.48 -18.20
C ALA A 450 7.12 -28.67 -18.26
N GLU A 451 5.86 -28.47 -17.82
CA GLU A 451 4.81 -29.48 -17.92
C GLU A 451 4.45 -29.79 -19.37
N LEU A 452 4.29 -28.78 -20.23
CA LEU A 452 4.04 -28.97 -21.67
C LEU A 452 5.18 -29.69 -22.37
N TYR A 453 6.44 -29.33 -22.05
CA TYR A 453 7.64 -30.00 -22.57
C TYR A 453 7.65 -31.48 -22.19
N HIS A 454 7.41 -31.77 -20.90
CA HIS A 454 7.36 -33.14 -20.39
C HIS A 454 6.30 -33.98 -21.11
N ARG A 455 5.12 -33.45 -21.35
CA ARG A 455 4.05 -34.17 -22.06
C ARG A 455 4.41 -34.46 -23.51
N ALA A 456 4.99 -33.50 -24.20
CA ALA A 456 5.39 -33.63 -25.60
C ALA A 456 6.55 -34.60 -25.79
N ASN A 457 7.55 -34.56 -24.92
CA ASN A 457 8.81 -35.30 -25.07
C ASN A 457 8.90 -36.57 -24.21
N LYS A 458 7.93 -36.81 -23.31
CA LYS A 458 7.91 -37.91 -22.31
C LYS A 458 9.12 -37.92 -21.38
N LYS A 459 9.85 -36.83 -21.30
CA LYS A 459 10.94 -36.55 -20.36
C LYS A 459 10.90 -35.10 -19.94
N TRP A 460 11.43 -34.82 -18.75
CA TRP A 460 11.57 -33.45 -18.26
C TRP A 460 12.69 -32.70 -19.03
N PRO A 461 12.64 -31.34 -19.07
CA PRO A 461 13.74 -30.58 -19.64
C PRO A 461 15.00 -30.77 -18.80
N GLU A 462 16.14 -30.80 -19.49
CA GLU A 462 17.47 -30.95 -18.86
C GLU A 462 18.14 -29.59 -18.65
N SER A 463 17.67 -28.58 -19.36
CA SER A 463 18.19 -27.20 -19.28
C SER A 463 17.12 -26.14 -19.56
N ALA A 464 17.38 -24.91 -19.15
CA ALA A 464 16.52 -23.78 -19.48
C ALA A 464 16.39 -23.56 -21.00
N ALA A 465 17.41 -23.95 -21.79
CA ALA A 465 17.38 -23.83 -23.25
C ALA A 465 16.29 -24.70 -23.88
N ASP A 466 15.99 -25.86 -23.29
CA ASP A 466 14.92 -26.77 -23.78
C ASP A 466 13.53 -26.11 -23.70
N LEU A 467 13.34 -25.18 -22.77
CA LEU A 467 12.09 -24.45 -22.57
C LEU A 467 11.95 -23.22 -23.47
N ALA A 468 13.02 -22.75 -24.12
CA ALA A 468 12.99 -21.55 -24.93
C ALA A 468 11.85 -21.53 -25.97
N PRO A 469 11.55 -22.63 -26.72
CA PRO A 469 10.47 -22.63 -27.71
C PRO A 469 9.07 -22.39 -27.09
N LEU A 470 8.90 -22.72 -25.81
CA LEU A 470 7.67 -22.56 -25.04
C LEU A 470 7.62 -21.27 -24.21
N CYS A 471 8.73 -20.52 -24.15
CA CYS A 471 8.91 -19.28 -23.38
C CYS A 471 9.28 -18.10 -24.30
N ASN A 472 8.47 -17.81 -25.31
CA ASN A 472 8.66 -16.71 -26.26
C ASN A 472 10.08 -16.69 -26.91
N SER A 473 10.61 -17.87 -27.23
CA SER A 473 11.95 -18.07 -27.83
C SER A 473 13.12 -17.58 -26.97
N LYS A 474 12.91 -17.41 -25.65
CA LYS A 474 13.95 -17.06 -24.68
C LYS A 474 14.06 -18.14 -23.62
N ALA A 475 15.29 -18.58 -23.33
CA ALA A 475 15.52 -19.47 -22.20
C ALA A 475 15.16 -18.76 -20.89
N PRO A 476 14.35 -19.39 -20.01
CA PRO A 476 14.01 -18.82 -18.71
C PRO A 476 15.25 -18.50 -17.89
N GLN A 477 15.27 -17.33 -17.29
CA GLN A 477 16.36 -16.86 -16.45
C GLN A 477 15.93 -16.73 -15.00
N ASP A 478 16.85 -16.96 -14.11
CA ASP A 478 16.71 -16.66 -12.70
C ASP A 478 16.61 -15.13 -12.49
N PRO A 479 15.51 -14.62 -11.93
CA PRO A 479 15.30 -13.18 -11.81
C PRO A 479 16.28 -12.52 -10.82
N TRP A 480 16.89 -13.29 -9.92
CA TRP A 480 17.80 -12.74 -8.92
C TRP A 480 19.21 -12.51 -9.48
N ASN A 481 19.68 -13.35 -10.35
CA ASN A 481 21.08 -13.28 -10.83
C ASN A 481 21.24 -13.23 -12.35
N GLY A 482 20.12 -13.31 -13.11
CA GLY A 482 20.14 -13.28 -14.58
C GLY A 482 20.70 -14.52 -15.26
N LYS A 483 21.08 -15.57 -14.51
CA LYS A 483 21.57 -16.83 -15.07
C LYS A 483 20.40 -17.72 -15.50
N PRO A 484 20.64 -18.79 -16.30
CA PRO A 484 19.62 -19.78 -16.60
C PRO A 484 19.02 -20.35 -15.32
N ILE A 485 17.69 -20.55 -15.30
CA ILE A 485 16.99 -21.16 -14.17
C ILE A 485 17.51 -22.57 -13.88
N LEU A 486 17.60 -22.91 -12.61
CA LEU A 486 18.09 -24.21 -12.15
C LEU A 486 17.00 -25.26 -12.19
N MET A 487 17.33 -26.48 -12.56
CA MET A 487 16.41 -27.60 -12.58
C MET A 487 17.16 -28.94 -12.42
N GLU A 488 16.47 -29.91 -11.83
CA GLU A 488 16.99 -31.26 -11.63
C GLU A 488 15.85 -32.28 -11.66
N THR A 489 16.19 -33.47 -12.16
CA THR A 489 15.34 -34.67 -12.07
C THR A 489 16.09 -35.73 -11.29
N ASP A 490 15.58 -36.12 -10.16
CA ASP A 490 16.11 -37.16 -9.29
C ASP A 490 15.06 -38.25 -8.97
N VAL A 491 15.36 -39.10 -7.99
CA VAL A 491 14.45 -40.19 -7.54
C VAL A 491 13.13 -39.68 -6.96
N ASN A 492 13.09 -38.42 -6.51
CA ASN A 492 11.91 -37.76 -5.94
C ASN A 492 11.05 -37.09 -7.02
N GLY A 493 11.61 -36.89 -8.25
CA GLY A 493 10.94 -36.27 -9.37
C GLY A 493 11.66 -35.04 -9.89
N PHE A 494 10.97 -34.27 -10.73
CA PHE A 494 11.48 -33.01 -11.32
C PHE A 494 11.24 -31.84 -10.37
N ARG A 495 12.24 -30.98 -10.23
CA ARG A 495 12.14 -29.69 -9.55
C ARG A 495 12.82 -28.58 -10.35
N MET A 496 12.35 -27.36 -10.18
CA MET A 496 12.88 -26.16 -10.81
C MET A 496 12.86 -25.01 -9.81
N TRP A 497 13.98 -24.27 -9.71
CA TRP A 497 14.14 -23.22 -8.70
C TRP A 497 15.05 -22.09 -9.15
N SER A 498 14.92 -20.97 -8.47
CA SER A 498 15.81 -19.81 -8.49
C SER A 498 16.63 -19.81 -7.20
N VAL A 499 17.84 -19.26 -7.24
CA VAL A 499 18.70 -19.13 -6.04
C VAL A 499 18.14 -18.18 -4.96
N GLY A 500 17.00 -17.54 -5.21
CA GLY A 500 16.39 -16.65 -4.22
C GLY A 500 17.23 -15.39 -3.93
N MET A 501 16.83 -14.69 -2.85
CA MET A 501 17.41 -13.40 -2.48
C MET A 501 18.85 -13.51 -1.97
N ASN A 502 19.20 -14.62 -1.29
CA ASN A 502 20.57 -14.85 -0.79
C ASN A 502 21.59 -15.11 -1.90
N GLY A 503 21.15 -15.46 -3.12
CA GLY A 503 22.00 -15.75 -4.27
C GLY A 503 22.81 -17.06 -4.16
N VAL A 504 22.49 -17.90 -3.16
CA VAL A 504 23.15 -19.19 -2.90
C VAL A 504 22.25 -20.31 -3.40
N ASP A 505 22.83 -21.27 -4.13
CA ASP A 505 22.11 -22.45 -4.59
C ASP A 505 22.09 -23.52 -3.48
N ASP A 506 20.92 -23.67 -2.86
CA ASP A 506 20.64 -24.70 -1.84
C ASP A 506 20.11 -26.00 -2.46
N HIS A 507 20.33 -26.18 -3.76
CA HIS A 507 19.95 -27.36 -4.55
C HIS A 507 18.43 -27.66 -4.57
N GLY A 508 17.61 -26.62 -4.54
CA GLY A 508 16.15 -26.75 -4.57
C GLY A 508 15.60 -27.53 -3.37
N ASN A 509 16.12 -27.28 -2.17
CA ASN A 509 15.76 -28.01 -0.97
C ASN A 509 14.31 -27.74 -0.54
N LEU A 510 13.43 -28.71 -0.77
CA LEU A 510 11.99 -28.62 -0.47
C LEU A 510 11.66 -28.57 1.03
N ALA A 511 12.55 -29.07 1.90
CA ALA A 511 12.31 -29.11 3.35
C ALA A 511 12.32 -27.71 3.98
N GLN A 512 13.00 -26.79 3.35
CA GLN A 512 13.14 -25.38 3.75
C GLN A 512 12.33 -24.45 2.86
N SER A 513 11.93 -24.91 1.67
CA SER A 513 11.21 -24.11 0.70
C SER A 513 9.83 -23.72 1.20
N LYS A 514 9.57 -22.44 1.21
CA LYS A 514 8.27 -21.85 1.45
C LYS A 514 7.51 -21.62 0.13
N LYS A 515 6.25 -21.23 0.23
CA LYS A 515 5.38 -20.90 -0.93
C LYS A 515 6.05 -19.88 -1.85
N LEU A 516 5.63 -19.80 -3.13
CA LEU A 516 6.04 -18.73 -4.06
C LEU A 516 5.91 -17.30 -3.49
N SER A 517 5.23 -17.14 -2.35
CA SER A 517 4.99 -15.88 -1.66
C SER A 517 6.04 -15.52 -0.60
N ASP A 518 6.99 -16.40 -0.30
CA ASP A 518 7.85 -16.19 0.86
C ASP A 518 9.16 -15.53 0.41
N ASP A 519 9.27 -14.24 0.73
CA ASP A 519 10.42 -13.39 0.48
C ASP A 519 11.53 -13.62 1.55
N SER A 520 11.64 -14.86 2.10
CA SER A 520 12.65 -15.12 3.14
C SER A 520 14.06 -15.07 2.56
N ASP A 521 14.93 -14.34 3.23
CA ASP A 521 16.29 -13.97 2.82
C ASP A 521 17.27 -15.14 2.68
N SER A 522 16.84 -16.40 2.92
CA SER A 522 17.78 -17.47 3.21
C SER A 522 17.64 -18.75 2.39
N GLU A 523 16.77 -18.81 1.36
CA GLU A 523 16.45 -20.08 0.72
C GLU A 523 16.18 -19.96 -0.78
N ASP A 524 16.35 -21.08 -1.51
CA ASP A 524 15.95 -21.19 -2.92
C ASP A 524 14.45 -20.95 -3.11
N TRP A 525 14.11 -20.25 -4.16
CA TRP A 525 12.73 -20.00 -4.55
C TRP A 525 12.25 -21.07 -5.54
N ILE A 526 11.47 -22.04 -5.06
CA ILE A 526 10.98 -23.16 -5.85
C ILE A 526 9.84 -22.71 -6.79
N TRP A 527 10.05 -22.86 -8.08
CA TRP A 527 9.06 -22.56 -9.12
C TRP A 527 8.15 -23.73 -9.42
N LEU A 528 8.68 -24.95 -9.38
CA LEU A 528 7.92 -26.19 -9.54
C LEU A 528 8.56 -27.28 -8.67
N ALA A 529 7.75 -27.94 -7.85
CA ALA A 529 8.14 -29.07 -7.03
C ALA A 529 7.70 -30.41 -7.65
N PRO A 530 8.25 -31.55 -7.18
CA PRO A 530 7.83 -32.85 -7.62
C PRO A 530 6.32 -33.09 -7.45
N ARG A 531 5.74 -33.82 -8.40
CA ARG A 531 4.31 -34.15 -8.43
C ARG A 531 3.86 -34.90 -7.18
N GLY A 532 2.63 -34.59 -6.72
CA GLY A 532 2.02 -35.22 -5.53
C GLY A 532 2.46 -34.62 -4.20
N ASN A 533 3.33 -33.62 -4.19
CA ASN A 533 3.81 -32.97 -2.98
C ASN A 533 3.01 -31.71 -2.65
N LEU A 534 2.03 -31.83 -1.72
CA LEU A 534 1.28 -30.69 -1.18
C LEU A 534 1.89 -30.13 0.10
N ALA A 535 2.87 -30.80 0.70
CA ALA A 535 3.38 -30.45 2.05
C ALA A 535 3.92 -29.01 2.14
N ARG A 536 4.49 -28.47 1.05
CA ARG A 536 4.98 -27.08 1.03
C ARG A 536 3.86 -26.03 1.05
N TRP A 537 2.65 -26.44 0.70
CA TRP A 537 1.48 -25.54 0.65
C TRP A 537 0.70 -25.56 1.97
N GLU A 538 0.96 -26.55 2.83
CA GLU A 538 0.31 -26.66 4.14
C GLU A 538 0.85 -25.59 5.09
N THR A 539 -0.06 -24.82 5.69
CA THR A 539 0.30 -23.90 6.76
C THR A 539 0.73 -24.73 7.98
N LYS A 540 1.98 -24.59 8.42
CA LYS A 540 2.37 -25.07 9.75
C LYS A 540 1.59 -24.22 10.76
N ASN A 541 0.53 -24.81 11.35
CA ASN A 541 -0.20 -24.24 12.47
C ASN A 541 0.70 -24.11 13.70
#